data_3f48412d7d96a13a71b07a8a1c2949b9
#
_entry.id   3f48412d7d96a13a71b07a8a1c2949b9
#
_cell.length_a   1.000
_cell.length_b   1.000
_cell.length_c   1.000
_cell.angle_alpha   90.00
_cell.angle_beta   90.00
_cell.angle_gamma   90.00
#
_symmetry.space_group_name_H-M   'P 1'
#
loop_
_entity.id
_entity.type
_entity.pdbx_description
1 polymer ?
#
loop_
_entity_poly.entity_id
_entity_poly.type
_entity_poly.pdbx_seq_one_letter_code
_entity_poly.pdbx_strand_id
1 'polypeptide(L)'
;LGQIGREILVRARAFGMHAVAWSRSLTHAEAERLGVAYAETPLEVAHRSDVVTINVAANSETKRTVNAEFLAAMHPGSYLINTSRGSVVDEAALLEAIHTKGIRAGLDVYEGEPGGSKAEFKSVLAAAPGVYGTHHIGASTDQAQVAIAHEVIRIVQEFLASGTVPNCVNRLARSSATHVLAVRHHNRPGVLAHVFRVLADGAINVEEVE
;
A
#
# COMPACT_ATOMS: atom_id res chain seq x y z
N LEU A 1 -9.25 -3.67 1.35
CA LEU A 1 -8.49 -2.89 2.34
C LEU A 1 -7.23 -3.65 2.72
N GLY A 2 -6.07 -3.00 2.61
CA GLY A 2 -4.81 -3.51 3.10
C GLY A 2 -4.70 -3.47 4.64
N GLN A 3 -3.58 -3.95 5.19
CA GLN A 3 -3.36 -4.04 6.64
C GLN A 3 -3.53 -2.68 7.34
N ILE A 4 -2.88 -1.62 6.84
CA ILE A 4 -2.97 -0.28 7.42
C ILE A 4 -4.41 0.25 7.40
N GLY A 5 -5.12 0.12 6.28
CA GLY A 5 -6.51 0.55 6.19
C GLY A 5 -7.45 -0.19 7.16
N ARG A 6 -7.20 -1.46 7.43
CA ARG A 6 -7.96 -2.25 8.43
C ARG A 6 -7.67 -1.77 9.85
N GLU A 7 -6.41 -1.46 10.16
CA GLU A 7 -6.03 -0.92 11.47
C GLU A 7 -6.62 0.47 11.73
N ILE A 8 -6.69 1.32 10.69
CA ILE A 8 -7.37 2.61 10.78
C ILE A 8 -8.86 2.42 10.99
N LEU A 9 -9.50 1.49 10.27
CA LEU A 9 -10.92 1.18 10.40
C LEU A 9 -11.30 0.79 11.83
N VAL A 10 -10.51 -0.09 12.46
CA VAL A 10 -10.75 -0.51 13.85
C VAL A 10 -10.74 0.70 14.79
N ARG A 11 -9.79 1.60 14.62
CA ARG A 11 -9.66 2.80 15.44
C ARG A 11 -10.75 3.83 15.16
N ALA A 12 -11.07 4.07 13.90
CA ALA A 12 -12.16 4.98 13.52
C ALA A 12 -13.49 4.56 14.13
N ARG A 13 -13.79 3.27 14.14
CA ARG A 13 -14.99 2.73 14.78
C ARG A 13 -15.00 2.94 16.28
N ALA A 14 -13.86 2.79 16.95
CA ALA A 14 -13.75 3.05 18.39
C ALA A 14 -14.09 4.51 18.74
N PHE A 15 -13.93 5.42 17.77
CA PHE A 15 -14.38 6.82 17.87
C PHE A 15 -15.82 7.05 17.37
N GLY A 16 -16.57 5.99 17.07
CA GLY A 16 -17.95 6.08 16.57
C GLY A 16 -18.09 6.58 15.13
N MET A 17 -17.02 6.58 14.34
CA MET A 17 -17.06 7.03 12.95
C MET A 17 -17.66 5.95 12.04
N HIS A 18 -18.51 6.37 11.10
CA HIS A 18 -18.93 5.54 9.98
C HIS A 18 -17.85 5.50 8.93
N ALA A 19 -17.60 4.33 8.35
CA ALA A 19 -16.56 4.15 7.35
C ALA A 19 -17.14 3.77 5.99
N VAL A 20 -16.64 4.40 4.94
CA VAL A 20 -16.81 4.03 3.54
C VAL A 20 -15.44 3.69 2.96
N ALA A 21 -15.36 2.67 2.13
CA ALA A 21 -14.08 2.23 1.59
C ALA A 21 -14.18 1.87 0.11
N TRP A 22 -13.11 2.19 -0.59
CA TRP A 22 -12.81 1.70 -1.92
C TRP A 22 -11.41 1.08 -1.93
N SER A 23 -11.25 0.01 -2.67
CA SER A 23 -9.95 -0.45 -3.14
C SER A 23 -10.14 -1.33 -4.38
N ARG A 24 -9.11 -1.47 -5.19
CA ARG A 24 -9.13 -2.24 -6.43
C ARG A 24 -9.66 -3.68 -6.26
N SER A 25 -9.42 -4.30 -5.14
CA SER A 25 -9.81 -5.69 -4.83
C SER A 25 -10.93 -5.83 -3.80
N LEU A 26 -11.49 -4.73 -3.32
CA LEU A 26 -12.59 -4.78 -2.35
C LEU A 26 -13.87 -5.20 -3.08
N THR A 27 -14.53 -6.23 -2.58
CA THR A 27 -15.85 -6.66 -3.05
C THR A 27 -16.93 -6.23 -2.08
N HIS A 28 -18.20 -6.19 -2.54
CA HIS A 28 -19.35 -5.94 -1.65
C HIS A 28 -19.39 -6.89 -0.46
N ALA A 29 -19.19 -8.20 -0.70
CA ALA A 29 -19.21 -9.21 0.36
C ALA A 29 -18.08 -9.00 1.38
N GLU A 30 -16.89 -8.57 0.93
CA GLU A 30 -15.81 -8.26 1.85
C GLU A 30 -16.07 -6.96 2.62
N ALA A 31 -16.63 -5.95 2.00
CA ALA A 31 -17.02 -4.71 2.66
C ALA A 31 -18.07 -4.96 3.75
N GLU A 32 -19.08 -5.78 3.47
CA GLU A 32 -20.08 -6.21 4.43
C GLU A 32 -19.44 -6.97 5.60
N ARG A 33 -18.57 -7.95 5.32
CA ARG A 33 -17.84 -8.70 6.35
C ARG A 33 -16.97 -7.80 7.23
N LEU A 34 -16.38 -6.77 6.63
CA LEU A 34 -15.61 -5.75 7.34
C LEU A 34 -16.52 -4.71 8.02
N GLY A 35 -17.81 -4.69 7.70
CA GLY A 35 -18.81 -3.75 8.18
C GLY A 35 -18.52 -2.31 7.72
N VAL A 36 -18.00 -2.10 6.54
CA VAL A 36 -17.80 -0.79 5.91
C VAL A 36 -18.79 -0.62 4.77
N ALA A 37 -19.20 0.61 4.50
CA ALA A 37 -19.94 0.90 3.29
C ALA A 37 -19.00 0.73 2.08
N TYR A 38 -19.47 0.04 1.06
CA TYR A 38 -18.74 -0.12 -0.20
C TYR A 38 -18.88 1.13 -1.07
N ALA A 39 -17.80 1.54 -1.69
CA ALA A 39 -17.78 2.55 -2.75
C ALA A 39 -17.24 1.93 -4.04
N GLU A 40 -17.84 2.26 -5.17
CA GLU A 40 -17.43 1.75 -6.49
C GLU A 40 -16.20 2.47 -7.03
N THR A 41 -16.02 3.74 -6.64
CA THR A 41 -14.93 4.59 -7.13
C THR A 41 -14.28 5.38 -6.01
N PRO A 42 -13.04 5.85 -6.20
CA PRO A 42 -12.42 6.81 -5.29
C PRO A 42 -13.23 8.11 -5.13
N LEU A 43 -13.87 8.58 -6.20
CA LEU A 43 -14.70 9.78 -6.19
C LEU A 43 -15.90 9.63 -5.25
N GLU A 44 -16.51 8.45 -5.23
CA GLU A 44 -17.61 8.18 -4.30
C GLU A 44 -17.14 8.25 -2.84
N VAL A 45 -15.92 7.78 -2.54
CA VAL A 45 -15.33 7.95 -1.21
C VAL A 45 -15.19 9.44 -0.89
N ALA A 46 -14.66 10.22 -1.82
CA ALA A 46 -14.49 11.67 -1.63
C ALA A 46 -15.83 12.38 -1.34
N HIS A 47 -16.86 12.04 -2.10
CA HIS A 47 -18.19 12.65 -1.97
C HIS A 47 -18.94 12.27 -0.69
N ARG A 48 -18.64 11.12 -0.10
CA ARG A 48 -19.35 10.56 1.06
C ARG A 48 -18.60 10.76 2.38
N SER A 49 -17.43 11.42 2.37
CA SER A 49 -16.54 11.43 3.53
C SER A 49 -16.23 12.84 4.02
N ASP A 50 -16.25 13.01 5.34
CA ASP A 50 -15.72 14.21 6.01
C ASP A 50 -14.21 14.10 6.26
N VAL A 51 -13.69 12.86 6.33
CA VAL A 51 -12.27 12.55 6.48
C VAL A 51 -11.88 11.47 5.49
N VAL A 52 -10.96 11.77 4.60
CA VAL A 52 -10.40 10.81 3.65
C VAL A 52 -8.97 10.45 4.05
N THR A 53 -8.66 9.16 4.14
CA THR A 53 -7.30 8.66 4.37
C THR A 53 -6.82 7.81 3.21
N ILE A 54 -5.61 8.10 2.73
CA ILE A 54 -4.99 7.45 1.57
C ILE A 54 -4.10 6.30 2.06
N ASN A 55 -4.42 5.07 1.65
CA ASN A 55 -3.71 3.85 2.04
C ASN A 55 -3.45 2.93 0.84
N VAL A 56 -3.06 3.51 -0.28
CA VAL A 56 -2.75 2.80 -1.53
C VAL A 56 -1.25 2.76 -1.78
N ALA A 57 -0.79 1.71 -2.45
CA ALA A 57 0.59 1.64 -2.93
C ALA A 57 0.76 2.60 -4.12
N ALA A 58 1.92 3.26 -4.22
CA ALA A 58 2.24 4.10 -5.36
C ALA A 58 2.68 3.24 -6.56
N ASN A 59 1.98 3.40 -7.66
CA ASN A 59 2.30 2.82 -8.96
C ASN A 59 1.73 3.71 -10.07
N SER A 60 1.83 3.29 -11.34
CA SER A 60 1.32 4.05 -12.48
C SER A 60 -0.20 4.29 -12.43
N GLU A 61 -0.96 3.37 -11.85
CA GLU A 61 -2.43 3.45 -11.76
C GLU A 61 -2.90 4.37 -10.62
N THR A 62 -2.09 4.48 -9.55
CA THR A 62 -2.44 5.27 -8.37
C THR A 62 -1.80 6.65 -8.36
N LYS A 63 -0.91 6.93 -9.33
CA LYS A 63 -0.30 8.26 -9.48
C LYS A 63 -1.39 9.31 -9.69
N ARG A 64 -1.37 10.35 -8.83
CA ARG A 64 -2.35 11.45 -8.86
C ARG A 64 -3.81 10.99 -8.91
N THR A 65 -4.14 9.89 -8.21
CA THR A 65 -5.55 9.49 -8.02
C THR A 65 -6.31 10.58 -7.26
N VAL A 66 -5.65 11.26 -6.33
CA VAL A 66 -6.17 12.45 -5.66
C VAL A 66 -5.82 13.68 -6.50
N ASN A 67 -6.62 13.89 -7.53
CA ASN A 67 -6.50 14.99 -8.49
C ASN A 67 -7.53 16.12 -8.20
N ALA A 68 -7.60 17.11 -9.06
CA ALA A 68 -8.56 18.21 -8.93
C ALA A 68 -10.03 17.75 -8.89
N GLU A 69 -10.41 16.74 -9.67
CA GLU A 69 -11.76 16.19 -9.68
C GLU A 69 -12.10 15.51 -8.34
N PHE A 70 -11.18 14.71 -7.82
CA PHE A 70 -11.32 14.08 -6.50
C PHE A 70 -11.49 15.13 -5.40
N LEU A 71 -10.65 16.16 -5.39
CA LEU A 71 -10.68 17.23 -4.41
C LEU A 71 -11.93 18.10 -4.56
N ALA A 72 -12.41 18.29 -5.78
CA ALA A 72 -13.68 18.97 -6.04
C ALA A 72 -14.88 18.19 -5.49
N ALA A 73 -14.83 16.86 -5.45
CA ALA A 73 -15.87 16.01 -4.88
C ALA A 73 -15.88 15.99 -3.34
N MET A 74 -14.78 16.30 -2.68
CA MET A 74 -14.71 16.37 -1.21
C MET A 74 -15.58 17.51 -0.66
N HIS A 75 -16.10 17.34 0.54
CA HIS A 75 -16.88 18.39 1.22
C HIS A 75 -16.00 19.59 1.59
N PRO A 76 -16.54 20.83 1.55
CA PRO A 76 -15.86 22.00 2.12
C PRO A 76 -15.51 21.76 3.60
N GLY A 77 -14.28 22.13 4.01
CA GLY A 77 -13.80 21.96 5.37
C GLY A 77 -13.44 20.52 5.78
N SER A 78 -13.54 19.55 4.88
CA SER A 78 -13.18 18.17 5.13
C SER A 78 -11.66 17.96 5.27
N TYR A 79 -11.25 16.74 5.63
CA TYR A 79 -9.88 16.41 5.92
C TYR A 79 -9.35 15.39 4.91
N LEU A 80 -8.13 15.62 4.39
CA LEU A 80 -7.37 14.67 3.60
C LEU A 80 -6.12 14.23 4.37
N ILE A 81 -5.92 12.94 4.55
CA ILE A 81 -4.76 12.38 5.26
C ILE A 81 -3.97 11.49 4.29
N ASN A 82 -2.69 11.79 4.08
CA ASN A 82 -1.81 10.97 3.27
C ASN A 82 -0.55 10.57 4.05
N THR A 83 -0.48 9.30 4.39
CA THR A 83 0.69 8.63 4.98
C THR A 83 1.20 7.50 4.08
N SER A 84 0.82 7.51 2.80
CA SER A 84 1.23 6.50 1.83
C SER A 84 2.43 6.98 1.01
N ARG A 85 2.20 7.70 -0.08
CA ARG A 85 3.24 8.31 -0.93
C ARG A 85 2.76 9.64 -1.50
N GLY A 86 3.65 10.63 -1.62
CA GLY A 86 3.32 11.96 -2.15
C GLY A 86 2.80 11.92 -3.58
N SER A 87 3.37 11.08 -4.43
CA SER A 87 2.98 10.96 -5.84
C SER A 87 1.53 10.53 -6.11
N VAL A 88 0.79 10.07 -5.09
CA VAL A 88 -0.63 9.72 -5.20
C VAL A 88 -1.52 10.96 -5.23
N VAL A 89 -1.04 12.08 -4.71
CA VAL A 89 -1.75 13.36 -4.62
C VAL A 89 -1.18 14.35 -5.65
N ASP A 90 -2.04 15.07 -6.33
CA ASP A 90 -1.67 16.27 -7.08
C ASP A 90 -1.56 17.43 -6.10
N GLU A 91 -0.34 17.80 -5.73
CA GLU A 91 -0.08 18.82 -4.70
C GLU A 91 -0.56 20.20 -5.11
N ALA A 92 -0.51 20.54 -6.40
CA ALA A 92 -1.00 21.83 -6.89
C ALA A 92 -2.53 21.91 -6.75
N ALA A 93 -3.23 20.86 -7.11
CA ALA A 93 -4.67 20.77 -6.95
C ALA A 93 -5.09 20.76 -5.47
N LEU A 94 -4.31 20.08 -4.60
CA LEU A 94 -4.57 20.09 -3.15
C LEU A 94 -4.40 21.48 -2.56
N LEU A 95 -3.35 22.22 -2.94
CA LEU A 95 -3.12 23.58 -2.48
C LEU A 95 -4.27 24.50 -2.88
N GLU A 96 -4.77 24.38 -4.10
CA GLU A 96 -5.94 25.12 -4.56
C GLU A 96 -7.20 24.75 -3.77
N ALA A 97 -7.44 23.48 -3.53
CA ALA A 97 -8.59 23.00 -2.75
C ALA A 97 -8.54 23.46 -1.27
N ILE A 98 -7.36 23.55 -0.68
CA ILE A 98 -7.16 24.14 0.66
C ILE A 98 -7.61 25.60 0.67
N HIS A 99 -7.20 26.38 -0.32
CA HIS A 99 -7.54 27.81 -0.40
C HIS A 99 -9.02 28.06 -0.74
N THR A 100 -9.59 27.27 -1.64
CA THR A 100 -10.94 27.54 -2.17
C THR A 100 -12.06 26.85 -1.39
N LYS A 101 -11.78 25.68 -0.83
CA LYS A 101 -12.79 24.86 -0.10
C LYS A 101 -12.50 24.73 1.39
N GLY A 102 -11.36 25.22 1.87
CA GLY A 102 -10.97 25.08 3.28
C GLY A 102 -10.65 23.65 3.68
N ILE A 103 -10.26 22.79 2.72
CA ILE A 103 -9.80 21.43 3.04
C ILE A 103 -8.58 21.54 3.95
N ARG A 104 -8.49 20.65 4.93
CA ARG A 104 -7.34 20.52 5.82
C ARG A 104 -6.58 19.25 5.47
N ALA A 105 -5.25 19.31 5.44
CA ALA A 105 -4.45 18.17 5.06
C ALA A 105 -3.49 17.74 6.18
N GLY A 106 -3.45 16.42 6.45
CA GLY A 106 -2.45 15.77 7.29
C GLY A 106 -1.50 14.95 6.40
N LEU A 107 -0.24 15.35 6.29
CA LEU A 107 0.68 14.77 5.33
C LEU A 107 1.96 14.30 6.03
N ASP A 108 2.32 13.03 5.84
CA ASP A 108 3.64 12.49 6.22
C ASP A 108 4.58 12.39 5.00
N VAL A 109 4.03 12.55 3.79
CA VAL A 109 4.70 12.32 2.51
C VAL A 109 4.38 13.41 1.50
N TYR A 110 5.34 13.75 0.64
CA TYR A 110 5.23 14.83 -0.36
C TYR A 110 5.74 14.37 -1.72
N GLU A 111 5.26 15.00 -2.80
CA GLU A 111 5.80 14.74 -4.15
C GLU A 111 7.24 15.31 -4.26
N GLY A 112 8.15 14.53 -4.82
CA GLY A 112 9.53 14.97 -5.03
C GLY A 112 10.42 14.94 -3.77
N GLU A 113 10.02 14.20 -2.73
CA GLU A 113 10.91 13.95 -1.59
C GLU A 113 12.26 13.42 -2.05
N PRO A 114 13.37 13.97 -1.50
CA PRO A 114 14.69 13.47 -1.83
C PRO A 114 14.89 12.05 -1.30
N GLY A 115 15.54 11.19 -2.08
CA GLY A 115 15.97 9.88 -1.61
C GLY A 115 17.09 10.02 -0.57
N GLY A 116 16.97 9.31 0.53
CA GLY A 116 18.00 9.25 1.58
C GLY A 116 17.50 9.66 2.97
N SER A 117 18.29 9.39 3.99
CA SER A 117 17.89 9.56 5.39
C SER A 117 18.02 11.00 5.92
N LYS A 118 18.72 11.87 5.21
CA LYS A 118 18.92 13.29 5.58
C LYS A 118 19.04 14.13 4.32
N ALA A 119 18.10 15.02 4.08
CA ALA A 119 18.16 16.03 3.03
C ALA A 119 17.31 17.23 3.43
N GLU A 120 17.71 18.42 2.99
CA GLU A 120 16.83 19.58 3.06
C GLU A 120 15.75 19.46 1.99
N PHE A 121 14.50 19.58 2.39
CA PHE A 121 13.36 19.57 1.51
C PHE A 121 12.44 20.74 1.82
N LYS A 122 12.07 21.48 0.77
CA LYS A 122 11.14 22.61 0.87
C LYS A 122 9.92 22.31 0.02
N SER A 123 8.76 22.27 0.63
CA SER A 123 7.48 22.14 -0.04
C SER A 123 6.61 23.37 0.22
N VAL A 124 6.07 23.95 -0.84
CA VAL A 124 5.09 25.04 -0.73
C VAL A 124 3.84 24.54 -0.01
N LEU A 125 3.45 23.31 -0.29
CA LEU A 125 2.29 22.67 0.35
C LEU A 125 2.50 22.50 1.86
N ALA A 126 3.70 22.07 2.29
CA ALA A 126 4.01 21.89 3.72
C ALA A 126 3.94 23.21 4.52
N ALA A 127 4.16 24.35 3.87
CA ALA A 127 4.09 25.67 4.47
C ALA A 127 2.68 26.31 4.40
N ALA A 128 1.73 25.67 3.72
CA ALA A 128 0.40 26.24 3.50
C ALA A 128 -0.46 26.19 4.78
N PRO A 129 -1.24 27.24 5.06
CA PRO A 129 -2.22 27.22 6.14
C PRO A 129 -3.22 26.08 5.97
N GLY A 130 -3.49 25.34 7.05
CA GLY A 130 -4.39 24.17 7.00
C GLY A 130 -3.69 22.85 6.65
N VAL A 131 -2.37 22.87 6.45
CA VAL A 131 -1.55 21.66 6.31
C VAL A 131 -0.81 21.37 7.61
N TYR A 132 -0.89 20.13 8.07
CA TYR A 132 -0.18 19.59 9.22
C TYR A 132 0.74 18.48 8.71
N GLY A 133 2.04 18.73 8.73
CA GLY A 133 3.02 17.86 8.09
C GLY A 133 4.02 17.25 9.06
N THR A 134 4.46 16.05 8.72
CA THR A 134 5.64 15.39 9.28
C THR A 134 6.61 15.07 8.14
N HIS A 135 7.81 14.64 8.47
CA HIS A 135 8.90 14.46 7.51
C HIS A 135 9.15 12.96 7.20
N HIS A 136 8.09 12.25 6.82
CA HIS A 136 8.10 10.84 6.43
C HIS A 136 8.58 9.92 7.57
N ILE A 137 7.92 10.04 8.71
CA ILE A 137 8.28 9.34 9.96
C ILE A 137 7.32 8.21 10.35
N GLY A 138 6.31 7.92 9.53
CA GLY A 138 5.25 6.95 9.87
C GLY A 138 5.76 5.55 10.23
N ALA A 139 6.90 5.12 9.67
CA ALA A 139 7.57 3.86 10.02
C ALA A 139 8.86 4.05 10.84
N SER A 140 9.18 5.27 11.29
CA SER A 140 10.44 5.60 11.95
C SER A 140 10.35 5.51 13.48
N THR A 141 9.64 4.52 14.00
CA THR A 141 9.59 4.22 15.43
C THR A 141 10.46 2.99 15.76
N ASP A 142 11.01 2.93 16.96
CA ASP A 142 11.79 1.77 17.42
C ASP A 142 10.97 0.47 17.34
N GLN A 143 9.68 0.53 17.70
CA GLN A 143 8.78 -0.60 17.60
C GLN A 143 8.59 -1.09 16.16
N ALA A 144 8.44 -0.17 15.19
CA ALA A 144 8.32 -0.53 13.78
C ALA A 144 9.62 -1.16 13.26
N GLN A 145 10.78 -0.61 13.61
CA GLN A 145 12.08 -1.15 13.20
C GLN A 145 12.32 -2.55 13.79
N VAL A 146 11.99 -2.77 15.05
CA VAL A 146 12.09 -4.09 15.70
C VAL A 146 11.11 -5.08 15.04
N ALA A 147 9.88 -4.68 14.76
CA ALA A 147 8.90 -5.53 14.11
C ALA A 147 9.32 -5.93 12.68
N ILE A 148 9.88 -4.98 11.91
CA ILE A 148 10.43 -5.26 10.58
C ILE A 148 11.59 -6.26 10.68
N ALA A 149 12.51 -6.06 11.61
CA ALA A 149 13.65 -6.97 11.80
C ALA A 149 13.19 -8.40 12.15
N HIS A 150 12.22 -8.55 13.06
CA HIS A 150 11.65 -9.85 13.40
C HIS A 150 10.97 -10.51 12.20
N GLU A 151 10.20 -9.75 11.41
CA GLU A 151 9.52 -10.30 10.24
C GLU A 151 10.51 -10.75 9.16
N VAL A 152 11.57 -10.00 8.91
CA VAL A 152 12.63 -10.42 7.99
C VAL A 152 13.29 -11.72 8.45
N ILE A 153 13.62 -11.82 9.74
CA ILE A 153 14.20 -13.04 10.32
C ILE A 153 13.23 -14.22 10.16
N ARG A 154 11.95 -14.02 10.48
CA ARG A 154 10.92 -15.05 10.33
C ARG A 154 10.81 -15.55 8.89
N ILE A 155 10.77 -14.65 7.91
CA ILE A 155 10.70 -15.00 6.48
C ILE A 155 11.92 -15.83 6.06
N VAL A 156 13.12 -15.42 6.46
CA VAL A 156 14.37 -16.14 6.15
C VAL A 156 14.38 -17.53 6.79
N GLN A 157 13.98 -17.64 8.06
CA GLN A 157 13.91 -18.92 8.75
C GLN A 157 12.91 -19.88 8.10
N GLU A 158 11.72 -19.39 7.74
CA GLU A 158 10.70 -20.20 7.09
C GLU A 158 11.14 -20.65 5.68
N PHE A 159 11.79 -19.77 4.93
CA PHE A 159 12.37 -20.12 3.64
C PHE A 159 13.46 -21.20 3.77
N LEU A 160 14.35 -21.07 4.74
CA LEU A 160 15.40 -22.07 4.98
C LEU A 160 14.85 -23.43 5.43
N ALA A 161 13.77 -23.42 6.21
CA ALA A 161 13.17 -24.63 6.76
C ALA A 161 12.28 -25.38 5.77
N SER A 162 11.52 -24.65 4.91
CA SER A 162 10.46 -25.26 4.08
C SER A 162 10.49 -24.86 2.61
N GLY A 163 11.33 -23.87 2.23
CA GLY A 163 11.27 -23.25 0.90
C GLY A 163 10.07 -22.30 0.71
N THR A 164 9.23 -22.11 1.73
CA THR A 164 8.08 -21.20 1.66
C THR A 164 8.52 -19.75 1.69
N VAL A 165 7.93 -18.92 0.84
CA VAL A 165 8.19 -17.47 0.79
C VAL A 165 6.96 -16.72 1.31
N PRO A 166 6.88 -16.41 2.61
CA PRO A 166 5.75 -15.67 3.16
C PRO A 166 5.69 -14.24 2.64
N ASN A 167 4.48 -13.69 2.56
CA ASN A 167 4.23 -12.30 2.14
C ASN A 167 4.69 -11.96 0.71
N CYS A 168 4.92 -12.95 -0.14
CA CYS A 168 5.25 -12.74 -1.54
C CYS A 168 4.02 -12.23 -2.30
N VAL A 169 4.09 -11.00 -2.81
CA VAL A 169 2.93 -10.33 -3.44
C VAL A 169 2.80 -10.60 -4.94
N ASN A 170 3.85 -11.14 -5.54
CA ASN A 170 3.91 -11.48 -6.97
C ASN A 170 3.87 -13.00 -7.24
N ARG A 171 3.52 -13.76 -6.23
CA ARG A 171 3.31 -15.20 -6.32
C ARG A 171 1.83 -15.52 -6.48
N LEU A 172 1.51 -16.55 -7.26
CA LEU A 172 0.13 -17.05 -7.34
C LEU A 172 -0.31 -17.55 -5.97
N ALA A 173 -1.50 -17.10 -5.54
CA ALA A 173 -2.04 -17.43 -4.22
C ALA A 173 -2.35 -18.93 -4.03
N ARG A 174 -2.50 -19.66 -5.15
CA ARG A 174 -2.73 -21.11 -5.19
C ARG A 174 -2.05 -21.69 -6.43
N SER A 175 -1.14 -22.61 -6.21
CA SER A 175 -0.64 -23.53 -7.23
C SER A 175 -1.37 -24.87 -7.09
N SER A 176 -1.60 -25.58 -8.18
CA SER A 176 -2.06 -26.98 -8.18
C SER A 176 -0.96 -27.94 -7.72
N ALA A 177 0.28 -27.45 -7.64
CA ALA A 177 1.44 -28.22 -7.23
C ALA A 177 1.29 -28.71 -5.77
N THR A 178 1.55 -29.98 -5.55
CA THR A 178 1.50 -30.62 -4.23
C THR A 178 2.83 -30.50 -3.47
N HIS A 179 3.92 -30.18 -4.18
CA HIS A 179 5.27 -30.08 -3.62
C HIS A 179 6.01 -28.87 -4.20
N VAL A 180 6.94 -28.32 -3.43
CA VAL A 180 7.86 -27.26 -3.87
C VAL A 180 9.27 -27.82 -3.85
N LEU A 181 9.99 -27.68 -4.98
CA LEU A 181 11.39 -28.00 -5.07
C LEU A 181 12.20 -26.71 -5.21
N ALA A 182 13.00 -26.40 -4.20
CA ALA A 182 13.92 -25.27 -4.25
C ALA A 182 15.30 -25.76 -4.72
N VAL A 183 15.76 -25.23 -5.85
CA VAL A 183 17.07 -25.58 -6.41
C VAL A 183 18.01 -24.38 -6.33
N ARG A 184 19.03 -24.49 -5.48
CA ARG A 184 20.10 -23.49 -5.44
C ARG A 184 21.18 -23.87 -6.45
N HIS A 185 21.46 -23.00 -7.38
CA HIS A 185 22.45 -23.27 -8.42
C HIS A 185 23.33 -22.04 -8.74
N HIS A 186 24.48 -22.27 -9.35
CA HIS A 186 25.25 -21.19 -9.95
C HIS A 186 24.59 -20.77 -11.26
N ASN A 187 24.48 -19.47 -11.50
CA ASN A 187 23.92 -18.94 -12.75
C ASN A 187 24.89 -19.20 -13.92
N ARG A 188 24.74 -20.36 -14.53
CA ARG A 188 25.51 -20.81 -15.70
C ARG A 188 24.58 -21.34 -16.76
N PRO A 189 24.88 -21.15 -18.05
CA PRO A 189 24.12 -21.76 -19.15
C PRO A 189 23.97 -23.27 -18.97
N GLY A 190 22.79 -23.81 -19.22
CA GLY A 190 22.50 -25.24 -19.19
C GLY A 190 22.08 -25.82 -17.83
N VAL A 191 22.27 -25.12 -16.71
CA VAL A 191 21.92 -25.66 -15.39
C VAL A 191 20.40 -25.90 -15.26
N LEU A 192 19.56 -24.94 -15.64
CA LEU A 192 18.12 -25.15 -15.62
C LEU A 192 17.68 -26.28 -16.57
N ALA A 193 18.27 -26.37 -17.76
CA ALA A 193 17.99 -27.45 -18.68
C ALA A 193 18.32 -28.83 -18.08
N HIS A 194 19.39 -28.92 -17.29
CA HIS A 194 19.73 -30.15 -16.57
C HIS A 194 18.71 -30.49 -15.49
N VAL A 195 18.30 -29.50 -14.67
CA VAL A 195 17.28 -29.67 -13.64
C VAL A 195 15.98 -30.18 -14.24
N PHE A 196 15.49 -29.54 -15.31
CA PHE A 196 14.24 -29.95 -15.97
C PHE A 196 14.35 -31.36 -16.58
N ARG A 197 15.52 -31.74 -17.10
CA ARG A 197 15.74 -33.10 -17.60
C ARG A 197 15.63 -34.15 -16.50
N VAL A 198 16.23 -33.89 -15.33
CA VAL A 198 16.14 -34.79 -14.17
C VAL A 198 14.70 -34.94 -13.69
N LEU A 199 13.93 -33.86 -13.68
CA LEU A 199 12.52 -33.91 -13.32
C LEU A 199 11.70 -34.70 -14.34
N ALA A 200 11.94 -34.49 -15.64
CA ALA A 200 11.28 -35.22 -16.72
C ALA A 200 11.61 -36.73 -16.71
N ASP A 201 12.88 -37.09 -16.50
CA ASP A 201 13.31 -38.49 -16.37
C ASP A 201 12.65 -39.17 -15.15
N GLY A 202 12.33 -38.39 -14.08
CA GLY A 202 11.60 -38.84 -12.93
C GLY A 202 10.07 -38.81 -13.08
N ALA A 203 9.55 -38.49 -14.28
CA ALA A 203 8.12 -38.33 -14.57
C ALA A 203 7.43 -37.29 -13.64
N ILE A 204 8.18 -36.27 -13.21
CA ILE A 204 7.68 -35.19 -12.36
C ILE A 204 7.20 -34.05 -13.27
N ASN A 205 5.91 -33.73 -13.18
CA ASN A 205 5.33 -32.55 -13.85
C ASN A 205 5.68 -31.27 -13.11
N VAL A 206 6.07 -30.23 -13.83
CA VAL A 206 6.33 -28.90 -13.29
C VAL A 206 5.15 -28.02 -13.63
N GLU A 207 4.42 -27.61 -12.59
CA GLU A 207 3.23 -26.74 -12.74
C GLU A 207 3.62 -25.26 -12.83
N GLU A 208 4.66 -24.88 -12.11
CA GLU A 208 5.09 -23.48 -11.98
C GLU A 208 6.60 -23.39 -11.74
N VAL A 209 7.22 -22.33 -12.25
CA VAL A 209 8.65 -22.02 -12.03
C VAL A 209 8.76 -20.55 -11.64
N GLU A 210 9.40 -20.26 -10.52
CA GLU A 210 9.62 -18.91 -9.98
C GLU A 210 11.11 -18.54 -9.96
#